data_010ad948fdcc8a38cc72059299379dab
#
_entry.id   010ad948fdcc8a38cc72059299379dab
#
_cell.length_a   1.000
_cell.length_b   1.000
_cell.length_c   1.000
_cell.angle_alpha   90.00
_cell.angle_beta   90.00
_cell.angle_gamma   90.00
#
_symmetry.space_group_name_H-M   'P 1'
#
loop_
_entity.id
_entity.type
_entity.pdbx_description
1 polymer ?
#
loop_
_entity_poly.entity_id
_entity_poly.type
_entity_poly.pdbx_seq_one_letter_code
_entity_poly.pdbx_strand_id
1 'polypeptide(L)'
;MFEKVLIPTDLSELSEKIVARTGRMNNIREIILLHILDIGVQDRGRKDLGQAGSSAVSNAREKLNHQRELIENPAIAVRLIVRENADDSIPEAILKTAEIERPSLIVMGARKGLLSGSLLGSGGTAVLSRGRTHILVMRFLEKGILTRAIPEEPGGNIFAKILFPLDFSKPAKDALSYIVMLDGISEVILLHVIRKIERQESMNLHVREVEMRLSDAREILRKTRPDVRVKLMVRFGNPFQQICRVSSEEQVSLIMMSRFGKMDYIKKIPLGNTTSKVAREAKKPVLVIFTDIHLDIHVRELSTGEFYFAEKIWIDYHQTKSDPGTDRIFCVFVEDTPVSVARCKRHPDGYEIDGIFTWKEFRGNGYARKTISALIDGCGDEILYMYAVLPLVNFYSSLGFEPIREHELPTTIRGRYAWAMGDMNAADVCPMKRVPVLEKK
;
A
#
# COMPACT_ATOMS: atom_id res chain seq x y z
N MET A 1 -0.81 18.40 -14.08
CA MET A 1 -0.38 17.34 -13.14
C MET A 1 0.91 16.66 -13.59
N PHE A 2 1.00 16.12 -14.80
CA PHE A 2 2.16 15.38 -15.29
C PHE A 2 3.01 16.23 -16.23
N GLU A 3 3.72 17.23 -15.68
CA GLU A 3 4.47 18.19 -16.51
C GLU A 3 5.80 17.60 -17.01
N LYS A 4 6.47 16.78 -16.20
CA LYS A 4 7.74 16.14 -16.54
C LYS A 4 7.59 14.61 -16.51
N VAL A 5 7.84 13.96 -17.62
CA VAL A 5 7.60 12.53 -17.81
C VAL A 5 8.91 11.80 -18.15
N LEU A 6 9.18 10.71 -17.46
CA LEU A 6 10.28 9.79 -17.78
C LEU A 6 9.72 8.57 -18.51
N ILE A 7 10.26 8.27 -19.69
CA ILE A 7 9.91 7.09 -20.50
C ILE A 7 11.15 6.22 -20.63
N PRO A 8 11.29 5.16 -19.84
CA PRO A 8 12.28 4.13 -20.11
C PRO A 8 11.93 3.40 -21.42
N THR A 9 12.86 3.34 -22.34
CA THR A 9 12.67 2.71 -23.66
C THR A 9 13.70 1.63 -23.92
N ASP A 10 13.23 0.50 -24.47
CA ASP A 10 14.06 -0.56 -25.00
C ASP A 10 14.27 -0.45 -26.52
N LEU A 11 13.88 0.69 -27.08
CA LEU A 11 13.99 1.02 -28.51
C LEU A 11 13.17 0.08 -29.43
N SER A 12 12.15 -0.61 -28.88
CA SER A 12 11.25 -1.47 -29.65
C SER A 12 10.08 -0.65 -30.23
N GLU A 13 9.41 -1.22 -31.25
CA GLU A 13 8.16 -0.63 -31.81
C GLU A 13 7.08 -0.37 -30.73
N LEU A 14 7.03 -1.19 -29.67
CA LEU A 14 6.13 -0.95 -28.54
C LEU A 14 6.51 0.34 -27.82
N SER A 15 7.80 0.57 -27.59
CA SER A 15 8.29 1.80 -26.97
C SER A 15 8.01 3.02 -27.83
N GLU A 16 8.09 2.91 -29.16
CA GLU A 16 7.72 3.98 -30.10
C GLU A 16 6.24 4.37 -29.96
N LYS A 17 5.33 3.39 -29.88
CA LYS A 17 3.89 3.63 -29.66
C LYS A 17 3.64 4.32 -28.31
N ILE A 18 4.40 3.96 -27.28
CA ILE A 18 4.32 4.60 -25.96
C ILE A 18 4.74 6.06 -26.04
N VAL A 19 5.89 6.32 -26.68
CA VAL A 19 6.41 7.70 -26.88
C VAL A 19 5.40 8.56 -27.63
N ALA A 20 4.93 8.10 -28.79
CA ALA A 20 3.96 8.81 -29.61
C ALA A 20 2.66 9.10 -28.82
N ARG A 21 2.14 8.11 -28.09
CA ARG A 21 0.91 8.31 -27.31
C ARG A 21 1.11 9.22 -26.11
N THR A 22 2.27 9.15 -25.44
CA THR A 22 2.61 10.05 -24.33
C THR A 22 2.74 11.48 -24.82
N GLY A 23 3.34 11.71 -25.99
CA GLY A 23 3.46 13.04 -26.60
C GLY A 23 2.11 13.73 -26.92
N ARG A 24 1.01 12.95 -26.96
CA ARG A 24 -0.36 13.47 -27.15
C ARG A 24 -1.13 13.71 -25.84
N MET A 25 -0.50 13.43 -24.69
CA MET A 25 -1.13 13.73 -23.38
C MET A 25 -1.06 15.23 -23.11
N ASN A 26 -2.12 15.75 -22.50
CA ASN A 26 -2.19 17.16 -22.14
C ASN A 26 -1.24 17.50 -20.97
N ASN A 27 -0.82 18.77 -20.90
CA ASN A 27 -0.03 19.36 -19.80
C ASN A 27 1.39 18.77 -19.61
N ILE A 28 1.90 18.02 -20.56
CA ILE A 28 3.32 17.62 -20.55
C ILE A 28 4.15 18.78 -21.12
N ARG A 29 5.20 19.16 -20.38
CA ARG A 29 6.17 20.18 -20.78
C ARG A 29 7.52 19.59 -21.13
N GLU A 30 7.90 18.48 -20.48
CA GLU A 30 9.17 17.81 -20.68
C GLU A 30 8.98 16.28 -20.74
N ILE A 31 9.58 15.65 -21.73
CA ILE A 31 9.70 14.19 -21.84
C ILE A 31 11.19 13.83 -21.82
N ILE A 32 11.56 12.91 -20.94
CA ILE A 32 12.88 12.31 -20.88
C ILE A 32 12.77 10.90 -21.45
N LEU A 33 13.43 10.65 -22.58
CA LEU A 33 13.60 9.30 -23.14
C LEU A 33 14.87 8.70 -22.55
N LEU A 34 14.72 7.64 -21.78
CA LEU A 34 15.85 6.96 -21.13
C LEU A 34 16.08 5.59 -21.76
N HIS A 35 17.25 5.40 -22.34
CA HIS A 35 17.72 4.08 -22.73
C HIS A 35 18.88 3.62 -21.87
N ILE A 36 18.82 2.37 -21.41
CA ILE A 36 19.85 1.76 -20.57
C ILE A 36 20.57 0.69 -21.41
N LEU A 37 21.85 0.92 -21.64
CA LEU A 37 22.74 -0.04 -22.29
C LEU A 37 23.19 -1.08 -21.27
N ASP A 38 22.79 -2.33 -21.48
CA ASP A 38 23.26 -3.46 -20.67
C ASP A 38 24.61 -3.93 -21.20
N ILE A 39 25.68 -3.41 -20.61
CA ILE A 39 27.02 -3.84 -20.92
C ILE A 39 27.32 -5.05 -20.04
N GLY A 40 26.97 -6.24 -20.54
CA GLY A 40 27.10 -7.51 -19.80
C GLY A 40 28.50 -7.73 -19.23
N VAL A 41 28.57 -8.41 -18.09
CA VAL A 41 29.77 -8.76 -17.33
C VAL A 41 30.80 -9.53 -18.17
N GLN A 42 30.38 -10.18 -19.25
CA GLN A 42 31.26 -10.98 -20.14
C GLN A 42 32.20 -10.14 -21.03
N ASP A 43 31.91 -8.86 -21.25
CA ASP A 43 32.76 -7.99 -22.09
C ASP A 43 33.81 -7.20 -21.30
N ARG A 44 33.84 -7.29 -20.00
CA ARG A 44 34.77 -6.52 -19.10
C ARG A 44 36.28 -6.88 -19.29
N GLY A 45 36.57 -7.94 -20.01
CA GLY A 45 37.95 -8.42 -20.26
C GLY A 45 38.58 -8.05 -21.60
N ARG A 46 37.86 -7.40 -22.51
CA ARG A 46 38.38 -7.06 -23.83
C ARG A 46 38.90 -5.63 -23.90
N LYS A 47 40.15 -5.43 -24.24
CA LYS A 47 40.81 -4.13 -24.42
C LYS A 47 40.24 -3.25 -25.54
N ASP A 48 39.29 -3.75 -26.35
CA ASP A 48 38.68 -3.04 -27.48
C ASP A 48 37.36 -2.33 -27.12
N LEU A 49 37.01 -2.20 -25.80
CA LEU A 49 35.77 -1.61 -25.30
C LEU A 49 35.53 -0.14 -25.69
N GLY A 50 36.58 0.63 -25.97
CA GLY A 50 36.46 2.04 -26.32
C GLY A 50 35.70 2.31 -27.63
N GLN A 51 35.91 1.51 -28.66
CA GLN A 51 35.23 1.70 -29.95
C GLN A 51 33.85 1.03 -30.00
N ALA A 52 33.71 -0.17 -29.43
CA ALA A 52 32.42 -0.87 -29.40
C ALA A 52 31.39 -0.18 -28.51
N GLY A 53 31.78 0.32 -27.36
CA GLY A 53 30.90 1.11 -26.46
C GLY A 53 30.47 2.43 -27.10
N SER A 54 31.38 3.14 -27.73
CA SER A 54 31.11 4.39 -28.47
C SER A 54 30.11 4.18 -29.60
N SER A 55 30.23 3.06 -30.36
CA SER A 55 29.31 2.70 -31.43
C SER A 55 27.91 2.34 -30.91
N ALA A 56 27.82 1.60 -29.80
CA ALA A 56 26.53 1.25 -29.17
C ALA A 56 25.79 2.49 -28.64
N VAL A 57 26.51 3.41 -28.00
CA VAL A 57 25.93 4.69 -27.55
C VAL A 57 25.45 5.54 -28.72
N SER A 58 26.23 5.62 -29.81
CA SER A 58 25.85 6.38 -31.01
C SER A 58 24.59 5.79 -31.66
N ASN A 59 24.50 4.50 -31.81
CA ASN A 59 23.33 3.80 -32.36
C ASN A 59 22.08 4.01 -31.45
N ALA A 60 22.26 3.90 -30.14
CA ALA A 60 21.17 4.16 -29.20
C ALA A 60 20.65 5.61 -29.29
N ARG A 61 21.57 6.58 -29.44
CA ARG A 61 21.19 8.00 -29.62
C ARG A 61 20.43 8.26 -30.94
N GLU A 62 20.84 7.61 -32.01
CA GLU A 62 20.16 7.69 -33.33
C GLU A 62 18.70 7.21 -33.19
N LYS A 63 18.50 6.03 -32.60
CA LYS A 63 17.16 5.47 -32.36
C LYS A 63 16.33 6.33 -31.39
N LEU A 64 16.93 6.90 -30.35
CA LEU A 64 16.25 7.85 -29.48
C LEU A 64 15.86 9.14 -30.21
N ASN A 65 16.68 9.63 -31.15
CA ASN A 65 16.32 10.77 -32.00
C ASN A 65 15.11 10.44 -32.88
N HIS A 66 15.05 9.25 -33.46
CA HIS A 66 13.88 8.77 -34.19
C HIS A 66 12.63 8.75 -33.29
N GLN A 67 12.74 8.23 -32.05
CA GLN A 67 11.63 8.25 -31.09
C GLN A 67 11.22 9.67 -30.71
N ARG A 68 12.15 10.62 -30.60
CA ARG A 68 11.84 12.04 -30.35
C ARG A 68 10.96 12.63 -31.45
N GLU A 69 11.20 12.28 -32.71
CA GLU A 69 10.43 12.76 -33.87
C GLU A 69 8.96 12.28 -33.84
N LEU A 70 8.64 11.22 -33.11
CA LEU A 70 7.28 10.74 -32.91
C LEU A 70 6.44 11.65 -31.99
N ILE A 71 7.08 12.60 -31.30
CA ILE A 71 6.40 13.59 -30.44
C ILE A 71 6.06 14.80 -31.31
N GLU A 72 4.83 14.82 -31.81
CA GLU A 72 4.35 15.83 -32.76
C GLU A 72 4.16 17.24 -32.14
N ASN A 73 4.05 17.31 -30.79
CA ASN A 73 3.80 18.57 -30.09
C ASN A 73 5.11 19.36 -29.86
N PRO A 74 5.34 20.48 -30.57
CA PRO A 74 6.58 21.25 -30.46
C PRO A 74 6.74 21.99 -29.12
N ALA A 75 5.69 22.10 -28.32
CA ALA A 75 5.75 22.72 -27.01
C ALA A 75 6.36 21.79 -25.94
N ILE A 76 6.58 20.53 -26.28
CA ILE A 76 7.17 19.54 -25.36
C ILE A 76 8.69 19.53 -25.54
N ALA A 77 9.44 19.88 -24.51
CA ALA A 77 10.88 19.71 -24.49
C ALA A 77 11.24 18.22 -24.35
N VAL A 78 12.09 17.71 -25.26
CA VAL A 78 12.50 16.29 -25.23
C VAL A 78 13.98 16.19 -24.94
N ARG A 79 14.31 15.47 -23.85
CA ARG A 79 15.69 15.14 -23.46
C ARG A 79 15.98 13.66 -23.69
N LEU A 80 17.16 13.39 -24.19
CA LEU A 80 17.62 12.02 -24.49
C LEU A 80 18.71 11.64 -23.48
N ILE A 81 18.52 10.55 -22.77
CA ILE A 81 19.51 9.99 -21.82
C ILE A 81 19.84 8.57 -22.25
N VAL A 82 21.10 8.33 -22.57
CA VAL A 82 21.69 7.01 -22.69
C VAL A 82 22.55 6.77 -21.45
N ARG A 83 22.22 5.72 -20.71
CA ARG A 83 22.95 5.35 -19.49
C ARG A 83 23.58 3.98 -19.67
N GLU A 84 24.88 3.91 -19.47
CA GLU A 84 25.59 2.65 -19.40
C GLU A 84 25.34 1.99 -18.04
N ASN A 85 24.98 0.70 -18.07
CA ASN A 85 24.68 -0.06 -16.88
C ASN A 85 25.85 -0.98 -16.55
N ALA A 86 26.73 -0.53 -15.65
CA ALA A 86 27.89 -1.31 -15.27
C ALA A 86 27.64 -2.27 -14.09
N ASP A 87 26.86 -1.84 -13.10
CA ASP A 87 26.72 -2.52 -11.80
C ASP A 87 25.26 -2.67 -11.33
N ASP A 88 24.33 -1.93 -11.92
CA ASP A 88 22.93 -1.93 -11.51
C ASP A 88 22.08 -2.90 -12.37
N SER A 89 20.95 -3.32 -11.84
CA SER A 89 19.91 -3.89 -12.71
C SER A 89 19.18 -2.77 -13.47
N ILE A 90 18.60 -3.08 -14.64
CA ILE A 90 17.83 -2.09 -15.44
C ILE A 90 16.79 -1.35 -14.59
N PRO A 91 15.98 -2.02 -13.72
CA PRO A 91 15.05 -1.33 -12.82
C PRO A 91 15.72 -0.34 -11.87
N GLU A 92 16.89 -0.67 -11.34
CA GLU A 92 17.63 0.22 -10.44
C GLU A 92 18.16 1.45 -11.18
N ALA A 93 18.66 1.27 -12.38
CA ALA A 93 19.11 2.37 -13.23
C ALA A 93 17.94 3.33 -13.57
N ILE A 94 16.73 2.79 -13.85
CA ILE A 94 15.52 3.60 -14.04
C ILE A 94 15.18 4.39 -12.76
N LEU A 95 15.17 3.74 -11.61
CA LEU A 95 14.83 4.37 -10.33
C LEU A 95 15.84 5.45 -9.93
N LYS A 96 17.14 5.19 -10.07
CA LYS A 96 18.20 6.19 -9.83
C LYS A 96 18.06 7.39 -10.77
N THR A 97 17.72 7.17 -12.04
CA THR A 97 17.46 8.27 -12.97
C THR A 97 16.21 9.05 -12.55
N ALA A 98 15.15 8.38 -12.11
CA ALA A 98 13.96 9.04 -11.62
C ALA A 98 14.22 9.85 -10.32
N GLU A 99 15.10 9.41 -9.44
CA GLU A 99 15.51 10.18 -8.24
C GLU A 99 16.26 11.46 -8.60
N ILE A 100 17.12 11.40 -9.61
CA ILE A 100 17.91 12.55 -10.09
C ILE A 100 17.00 13.53 -10.85
N GLU A 101 16.25 13.04 -11.80
CA GLU A 101 15.45 13.84 -12.73
C GLU A 101 14.11 14.30 -12.12
N ARG A 102 13.63 13.65 -11.08
CA ARG A 102 12.39 13.95 -10.36
C ARG A 102 11.18 14.13 -11.30
N PRO A 103 10.90 13.16 -12.18
CA PRO A 103 9.72 13.23 -13.03
C PRO A 103 8.44 13.17 -12.18
N SER A 104 7.38 13.81 -12.64
CA SER A 104 6.05 13.67 -12.03
C SER A 104 5.34 12.37 -12.45
N LEU A 105 5.78 11.72 -13.54
CA LEU A 105 5.24 10.48 -14.05
C LEU A 105 6.34 9.63 -14.71
N ILE A 106 6.31 8.33 -14.44
CA ILE A 106 7.05 7.34 -15.22
C ILE A 106 6.04 6.62 -16.12
N VAL A 107 6.30 6.54 -17.42
CA VAL A 107 5.45 5.81 -18.36
C VAL A 107 6.19 4.58 -18.86
N MET A 108 5.60 3.41 -18.66
CA MET A 108 6.19 2.13 -19.05
C MET A 108 5.24 1.30 -19.90
N GLY A 109 5.80 0.48 -20.80
CA GLY A 109 5.04 -0.52 -21.53
C GLY A 109 4.93 -1.84 -20.80
N ALA A 110 3.82 -2.53 -20.99
CA ALA A 110 3.67 -3.92 -20.60
C ALA A 110 3.63 -4.82 -21.85
N ARG A 111 4.55 -5.79 -21.92
CA ARG A 111 4.62 -6.78 -23.01
C ARG A 111 3.78 -8.00 -22.69
N LYS A 112 3.13 -8.56 -23.70
CA LYS A 112 2.47 -9.85 -23.61
C LYS A 112 3.54 -10.95 -23.73
N GLY A 113 3.83 -11.64 -22.65
CA GLY A 113 4.66 -12.86 -22.72
C GLY A 113 3.86 -14.00 -23.36
N LEU A 114 4.41 -14.66 -24.38
CA LEU A 114 3.77 -15.76 -25.09
C LEU A 114 3.41 -16.96 -24.19
N LEU A 115 4.09 -17.14 -23.06
CA LEU A 115 3.96 -18.33 -22.20
C LEU A 115 3.60 -18.07 -20.73
N SER A 116 3.66 -16.83 -20.24
CA SER A 116 3.56 -16.55 -18.78
C SER A 116 2.34 -15.74 -18.33
N GLY A 117 1.47 -15.33 -19.21
CA GLY A 117 0.26 -14.55 -18.86
C GLY A 117 0.54 -13.17 -18.21
N SER A 118 1.76 -12.88 -17.80
CA SER A 118 2.14 -11.61 -17.17
C SER A 118 2.45 -10.56 -18.24
N LEU A 119 1.69 -9.47 -18.23
CA LEU A 119 1.85 -8.36 -19.18
C LEU A 119 2.96 -7.38 -18.79
N LEU A 120 3.32 -7.30 -17.51
CA LEU A 120 4.41 -6.47 -16.99
C LEU A 120 5.54 -7.38 -16.50
N GLY A 121 6.73 -7.29 -17.11
CA GLY A 121 7.89 -8.11 -16.74
C GLY A 121 8.40 -7.86 -15.32
N SER A 122 9.38 -8.66 -14.89
CA SER A 122 10.01 -8.53 -13.57
C SER A 122 10.61 -7.14 -13.34
N GLY A 123 11.23 -6.57 -14.37
CA GLY A 123 11.80 -5.21 -14.32
C GLY A 123 10.74 -4.12 -14.08
N GLY A 124 9.65 -4.16 -14.84
CA GLY A 124 8.54 -3.22 -14.64
C GLY A 124 7.86 -3.38 -13.27
N THR A 125 7.73 -4.62 -12.78
CA THR A 125 7.21 -4.90 -11.44
C THR A 125 8.14 -4.34 -10.36
N ALA A 126 9.46 -4.42 -10.52
CA ALA A 126 10.43 -3.86 -9.60
C ALA A 126 10.36 -2.33 -9.57
N VAL A 127 10.23 -1.65 -10.72
CA VAL A 127 10.03 -0.21 -10.79
C VAL A 127 8.72 0.19 -10.09
N LEU A 128 7.63 -0.54 -10.35
CA LEU A 128 6.32 -0.29 -9.74
C LEU A 128 6.33 -0.44 -8.21
N SER A 129 7.08 -1.42 -7.67
CA SER A 129 7.12 -1.68 -6.23
C SER A 129 8.06 -0.75 -5.47
N ARG A 130 9.17 -0.32 -6.09
CA ARG A 130 10.21 0.50 -5.45
C ARG A 130 10.15 1.99 -5.82
N GLY A 131 9.41 2.34 -6.88
CA GLY A 131 9.25 3.73 -7.32
C GLY A 131 8.64 4.63 -6.24
N ARG A 132 8.91 5.93 -6.36
CA ARG A 132 8.33 6.99 -5.51
C ARG A 132 7.55 8.02 -6.31
N THR A 133 7.35 7.77 -7.59
CA THR A 133 6.71 8.64 -8.56
C THR A 133 5.47 7.94 -9.11
N HIS A 134 4.47 8.67 -9.55
CA HIS A 134 3.31 8.10 -10.25
C HIS A 134 3.75 7.28 -11.45
N ILE A 135 3.09 6.14 -11.70
CA ILE A 135 3.49 5.23 -12.78
C ILE A 135 2.27 4.93 -13.64
N LEU A 136 2.42 5.17 -14.94
CA LEU A 136 1.46 4.77 -15.97
C LEU A 136 1.99 3.55 -16.72
N VAL A 137 1.29 2.43 -16.58
CA VAL A 137 1.54 1.22 -17.35
C VAL A 137 0.66 1.25 -18.60
N MET A 138 1.25 1.53 -19.75
CA MET A 138 0.56 1.52 -21.04
C MET A 138 0.47 0.12 -21.63
N ARG A 139 -0.60 -0.09 -22.38
CA ARG A 139 -0.88 -1.36 -23.04
C ARG A 139 -1.30 -1.16 -24.46
N PHE A 140 -0.77 -2.03 -25.33
CA PHE A 140 -1.15 -2.10 -26.73
C PHE A 140 -1.51 -3.54 -27.07
N LEU A 141 -2.59 -3.73 -27.79
CA LEU A 141 -2.99 -5.04 -28.29
C LEU A 141 -2.22 -5.29 -29.59
N GLU A 142 -1.49 -6.38 -29.68
CA GLU A 142 -0.88 -6.82 -30.95
C GLU A 142 -2.02 -7.20 -31.91
N LYS A 143 -1.96 -6.65 -33.13
CA LYS A 143 -2.84 -7.05 -34.24
C LYS A 143 -2.50 -8.50 -34.61
N GLY A 144 -3.38 -9.46 -34.31
CA GLY A 144 -3.14 -10.79 -34.86
C GLY A 144 -3.98 -11.97 -34.43
N ILE A 145 -4.69 -11.97 -33.30
CA ILE A 145 -5.52 -13.13 -32.92
C ILE A 145 -6.82 -12.64 -32.30
N LEU A 146 -7.93 -12.81 -33.06
CA LEU A 146 -9.31 -12.60 -32.64
C LEU A 146 -9.60 -11.22 -31.99
N THR A 147 -9.47 -10.19 -32.76
CA THR A 147 -9.86 -8.85 -32.38
C THR A 147 -11.24 -8.50 -32.94
N ARG A 148 -12.28 -8.61 -32.12
CA ARG A 148 -13.25 -7.50 -32.15
C ARG A 148 -12.59 -6.38 -31.38
N ALA A 149 -11.97 -5.50 -32.12
CA ALA A 149 -11.15 -4.40 -31.66
C ALA A 149 -11.92 -3.54 -30.65
N ILE A 150 -11.28 -3.28 -29.50
CA ILE A 150 -11.45 -1.96 -28.88
C ILE A 150 -10.85 -1.01 -29.90
N PRO A 151 -11.62 -0.06 -30.47
CA PRO A 151 -11.05 0.89 -31.39
C PRO A 151 -9.89 1.58 -30.68
N GLU A 152 -8.65 1.40 -31.19
CA GLU A 152 -7.63 2.41 -31.02
C GLU A 152 -8.18 3.61 -31.78
N GLU A 153 -8.97 4.47 -31.12
CA GLU A 153 -9.23 5.77 -31.68
C GLU A 153 -7.89 6.47 -31.77
N PRO A 154 -7.39 6.72 -32.99
CA PRO A 154 -6.17 7.49 -33.18
C PRO A 154 -6.45 8.87 -32.59
N GLY A 155 -5.88 9.19 -31.44
CA GLY A 155 -6.09 10.47 -30.75
C GLY A 155 -6.99 10.44 -29.51
N GLY A 156 -7.54 9.29 -29.10
CA GLY A 156 -8.40 9.20 -27.92
C GLY A 156 -7.66 9.56 -26.62
N ASN A 157 -8.22 10.51 -25.87
CA ASN A 157 -7.68 10.94 -24.58
C ASN A 157 -7.70 9.74 -23.59
N ILE A 158 -6.53 9.36 -23.11
CA ILE A 158 -6.36 8.24 -22.17
C ILE A 158 -7.14 8.46 -20.87
N PHE A 159 -7.45 9.70 -20.51
CA PHE A 159 -8.18 10.08 -19.31
C PHE A 159 -9.69 10.22 -19.54
N ALA A 160 -10.21 10.00 -20.75
CA ALA A 160 -11.61 10.29 -21.08
C ALA A 160 -12.61 9.53 -20.17
N LYS A 161 -12.39 8.24 -19.91
CA LYS A 161 -13.25 7.42 -19.05
C LYS A 161 -12.41 6.60 -18.07
N ILE A 162 -12.47 6.98 -16.80
CA ILE A 162 -11.64 6.40 -15.73
C ILE A 162 -12.43 5.43 -14.88
N LEU A 163 -11.91 4.21 -14.67
CA LEU A 163 -12.34 3.33 -13.60
C LEU A 163 -11.46 3.58 -12.37
N PHE A 164 -12.07 3.96 -11.25
CA PHE A 164 -11.40 4.19 -9.99
C PHE A 164 -11.90 3.21 -8.91
N PRO A 165 -11.15 2.13 -8.62
CA PRO A 165 -11.44 1.24 -7.50
C PRO A 165 -11.20 1.97 -6.18
N LEU A 166 -12.24 2.03 -5.31
CA LEU A 166 -12.22 2.76 -4.05
C LEU A 166 -12.52 1.81 -2.89
N ASP A 167 -11.53 1.55 -2.04
CA ASP A 167 -11.67 0.74 -0.82
C ASP A 167 -11.85 1.58 0.45
N PHE A 168 -12.04 2.89 0.27
CA PHE A 168 -12.20 3.91 1.31
C PHE A 168 -10.99 4.08 2.25
N SER A 169 -9.87 3.46 1.93
CA SER A 169 -8.62 3.72 2.65
C SER A 169 -8.13 5.15 2.42
N LYS A 170 -7.31 5.66 3.33
CA LYS A 170 -6.70 6.98 3.17
C LYS A 170 -5.93 7.11 1.84
N PRO A 171 -5.05 6.15 1.45
CA PRO A 171 -4.37 6.24 0.16
C PRO A 171 -5.33 6.29 -1.04
N ALA A 172 -6.46 5.57 -0.99
CA ALA A 172 -7.44 5.60 -2.06
C ALA A 172 -8.19 6.95 -2.11
N LYS A 173 -8.52 7.54 -0.96
CA LYS A 173 -9.11 8.89 -0.88
C LYS A 173 -8.13 9.96 -1.38
N ASP A 174 -6.87 9.87 -0.96
CA ASP A 174 -5.82 10.78 -1.41
C ASP A 174 -5.59 10.64 -2.92
N ALA A 175 -5.56 9.41 -3.46
CA ALA A 175 -5.44 9.18 -4.90
C ALA A 175 -6.65 9.68 -5.69
N LEU A 176 -7.86 9.64 -5.13
CA LEU A 176 -9.06 10.17 -5.75
C LEU A 176 -8.96 11.69 -6.00
N SER A 177 -8.30 12.44 -5.12
CA SER A 177 -8.10 13.88 -5.27
C SER A 177 -7.30 14.26 -6.52
N TYR A 178 -6.46 13.36 -7.04
CA TYR A 178 -5.70 13.60 -8.26
C TYR A 178 -6.56 13.60 -9.52
N ILE A 179 -7.77 13.04 -9.48
CA ILE A 179 -8.73 13.11 -10.61
C ILE A 179 -9.05 14.55 -10.96
N VAL A 180 -9.13 15.43 -9.95
CA VAL A 180 -9.42 16.86 -10.15
C VAL A 180 -8.37 17.56 -11.03
N MET A 181 -7.13 17.07 -11.01
CA MET A 181 -5.99 17.64 -11.72
C MET A 181 -5.82 17.09 -13.15
N LEU A 182 -6.65 16.14 -13.55
CA LEU A 182 -6.58 15.54 -14.89
C LEU A 182 -7.54 16.25 -15.85
N ASP A 183 -7.07 16.55 -17.05
CA ASP A 183 -7.85 17.20 -18.08
C ASP A 183 -8.49 16.20 -19.05
N GLY A 184 -9.63 16.60 -19.61
CA GLY A 184 -10.33 15.85 -20.63
C GLY A 184 -11.06 14.60 -20.13
N ILE A 185 -11.37 14.54 -18.83
CA ILE A 185 -12.22 13.48 -18.27
C ILE A 185 -13.67 13.76 -18.63
N SER A 186 -14.36 12.76 -19.19
CA SER A 186 -15.80 12.80 -19.42
C SER A 186 -16.58 11.98 -18.38
N GLU A 187 -16.01 10.86 -17.94
CA GLU A 187 -16.67 9.97 -17.00
C GLU A 187 -15.69 9.34 -16.00
N VAL A 188 -16.09 9.26 -14.73
CA VAL A 188 -15.41 8.51 -13.67
C VAL A 188 -16.36 7.46 -13.11
N ILE A 189 -15.92 6.21 -13.06
CA ILE A 189 -16.64 5.11 -12.43
C ILE A 189 -15.98 4.83 -11.09
N LEU A 190 -16.65 5.13 -9.98
CA LEU A 190 -16.22 4.77 -8.64
C LEU A 190 -16.70 3.34 -8.35
N LEU A 191 -15.76 2.40 -8.26
CA LEU A 191 -16.04 0.99 -8.03
C LEU A 191 -15.63 0.58 -6.63
N HIS A 192 -16.58 0.06 -5.84
CA HIS A 192 -16.24 -0.68 -4.62
C HIS A 192 -16.52 -2.17 -4.80
N VAL A 193 -15.60 -3.01 -4.32
CA VAL A 193 -15.73 -4.47 -4.38
C VAL A 193 -15.83 -5.04 -2.98
N ILE A 194 -17.02 -5.55 -2.65
CA ILE A 194 -17.29 -6.23 -1.38
C ILE A 194 -16.78 -7.66 -1.49
N ARG A 195 -15.87 -8.05 -0.59
CA ARG A 195 -15.46 -9.46 -0.44
C ARG A 195 -16.60 -10.25 0.19
N LYS A 196 -16.68 -11.54 -0.09
CA LYS A 196 -17.76 -12.42 0.37
C LYS A 196 -17.98 -12.28 1.89
N ILE A 197 -19.20 -12.00 2.31
CA ILE A 197 -19.64 -11.93 3.70
C ILE A 197 -20.51 -13.17 3.96
N GLU A 198 -20.31 -13.82 5.11
CA GLU A 198 -20.92 -15.12 5.42
C GLU A 198 -22.41 -15.03 5.86
N ARG A 199 -22.91 -13.86 6.27
CA ARG A 199 -24.28 -13.68 6.77
C ARG A 199 -25.09 -12.68 5.93
N GLN A 200 -26.29 -13.10 5.48
CA GLN A 200 -27.15 -12.33 4.58
C GLN A 200 -27.67 -11.00 5.20
N GLU A 201 -28.03 -11.00 6.48
CA GLU A 201 -28.54 -9.80 7.16
C GLU A 201 -27.47 -8.71 7.32
N SER A 202 -26.24 -9.11 7.60
CA SER A 202 -25.09 -8.19 7.67
C SER A 202 -24.73 -7.64 6.28
N MET A 203 -25.09 -8.32 5.21
CA MET A 203 -24.79 -7.93 3.84
C MET A 203 -25.57 -6.69 3.40
N ASN A 204 -26.87 -6.62 3.71
CA ASN A 204 -27.71 -5.49 3.30
C ASN A 204 -27.31 -4.18 4.01
N LEU A 205 -26.95 -4.25 5.28
CA LEU A 205 -26.44 -3.09 6.03
C LEU A 205 -25.09 -2.62 5.47
N HIS A 206 -24.20 -3.57 5.18
CA HIS A 206 -22.88 -3.24 4.62
C HIS A 206 -22.97 -2.65 3.21
N VAL A 207 -23.87 -3.15 2.36
CA VAL A 207 -24.11 -2.57 1.03
C VAL A 207 -24.58 -1.12 1.14
N ARG A 208 -25.56 -0.85 2.01
CA ARG A 208 -26.04 0.54 2.24
C ARG A 208 -24.94 1.48 2.74
N GLU A 209 -24.11 1.01 3.66
CA GLU A 209 -22.96 1.79 4.12
C GLU A 209 -22.00 2.10 2.97
N VAL A 210 -21.68 1.11 2.15
CA VAL A 210 -20.81 1.28 0.97
C VAL A 210 -21.41 2.26 -0.03
N GLU A 211 -22.72 2.14 -0.33
CA GLU A 211 -23.42 3.06 -1.24
C GLU A 211 -23.40 4.50 -0.72
N MET A 212 -23.60 4.70 0.57
CA MET A 212 -23.54 6.01 1.22
C MET A 212 -22.13 6.60 1.08
N ARG A 213 -21.08 5.84 1.41
CA ARG A 213 -19.68 6.29 1.29
C ARG A 213 -19.27 6.56 -0.17
N LEU A 214 -19.76 5.80 -1.14
CA LEU A 214 -19.56 6.09 -2.56
C LEU A 214 -20.29 7.37 -2.98
N SER A 215 -21.49 7.62 -2.45
CA SER A 215 -22.23 8.85 -2.69
C SER A 215 -21.49 10.08 -2.15
N ASP A 216 -20.90 9.99 -0.96
CA ASP A 216 -20.07 11.05 -0.39
C ASP A 216 -18.86 11.36 -1.29
N ALA A 217 -18.18 10.31 -1.76
CA ALA A 217 -17.04 10.47 -2.68
C ALA A 217 -17.46 11.11 -4.00
N ARG A 218 -18.64 10.76 -4.53
CA ARG A 218 -19.23 11.39 -5.73
C ARG A 218 -19.50 12.88 -5.49
N GLU A 219 -20.08 13.25 -4.37
CA GLU A 219 -20.40 14.64 -4.06
C GLU A 219 -19.13 15.50 -3.93
N ILE A 220 -18.06 14.95 -3.37
CA ILE A 220 -16.75 15.62 -3.32
C ILE A 220 -16.23 15.90 -4.74
N LEU A 221 -16.28 14.90 -5.63
CA LEU A 221 -15.87 15.06 -7.02
C LEU A 221 -16.75 16.06 -7.77
N ARG A 222 -18.06 16.00 -7.60
CA ARG A 222 -19.01 16.91 -8.28
C ARG A 222 -18.83 18.37 -7.88
N LYS A 223 -18.46 18.64 -6.64
CA LYS A 223 -18.17 20.01 -6.18
C LYS A 223 -16.97 20.62 -6.87
N THR A 224 -15.96 19.82 -7.18
CA THR A 224 -14.70 20.27 -7.78
C THR A 224 -14.68 20.11 -9.31
N ARG A 225 -15.41 19.14 -9.85
CA ARG A 225 -15.50 18.80 -11.27
C ARG A 225 -16.96 18.54 -11.68
N PRO A 226 -17.80 19.58 -11.72
CA PRO A 226 -19.20 19.45 -12.13
C PRO A 226 -19.38 19.04 -13.59
N ASP A 227 -18.34 19.20 -14.40
CA ASP A 227 -18.24 18.81 -15.81
C ASP A 227 -18.09 17.29 -16.01
N VAL A 228 -17.70 16.55 -14.96
CA VAL A 228 -17.41 15.10 -15.03
C VAL A 228 -18.63 14.28 -14.60
N ARG A 229 -19.02 13.34 -15.44
CA ARG A 229 -20.04 12.34 -15.08
C ARG A 229 -19.45 11.33 -14.10
N VAL A 230 -20.09 11.15 -12.93
CA VAL A 230 -19.65 10.18 -11.92
C VAL A 230 -20.68 9.05 -11.80
N LYS A 231 -20.28 7.83 -12.14
CA LYS A 231 -21.05 6.60 -12.00
C LYS A 231 -20.59 5.84 -10.75
N LEU A 232 -21.54 5.37 -9.93
CA LEU A 232 -21.25 4.53 -8.75
C LEU A 232 -21.50 3.07 -9.08
N MET A 233 -20.62 2.20 -8.61
CA MET A 233 -20.74 0.76 -8.87
C MET A 233 -20.27 -0.05 -7.67
N VAL A 234 -21.10 -1.01 -7.26
CA VAL A 234 -20.75 -2.02 -6.25
C VAL A 234 -20.70 -3.38 -6.93
N ARG A 235 -19.67 -4.16 -6.63
CA ARG A 235 -19.52 -5.55 -7.11
C ARG A 235 -19.15 -6.45 -5.93
N PHE A 236 -19.38 -7.76 -6.10
CA PHE A 236 -19.05 -8.77 -5.10
C PHE A 236 -17.97 -9.71 -5.62
N GLY A 237 -17.05 -10.12 -4.74
CA GLY A 237 -16.05 -11.14 -5.04
C GLY A 237 -14.62 -10.67 -4.94
N ASN A 238 -13.74 -11.22 -5.77
CA ASN A 238 -12.33 -10.88 -5.76
C ASN A 238 -12.08 -9.51 -6.41
N PRO A 239 -11.46 -8.53 -5.72
CA PRO A 239 -11.26 -7.18 -6.22
C PRO A 239 -10.53 -7.13 -7.56
N PHE A 240 -9.42 -7.88 -7.72
CA PHE A 240 -8.66 -7.92 -8.97
C PHE A 240 -9.55 -8.36 -10.16
N GLN A 241 -10.29 -9.45 -9.98
CA GLN A 241 -11.16 -9.99 -11.04
C GLN A 241 -12.27 -9.01 -11.41
N GLN A 242 -12.91 -8.39 -10.41
CA GLN A 242 -14.00 -7.44 -10.65
C GLN A 242 -13.50 -6.15 -11.31
N ILE A 243 -12.35 -5.63 -10.91
CA ILE A 243 -11.73 -4.45 -11.54
C ILE A 243 -11.45 -4.73 -13.03
N CYS A 244 -10.81 -5.85 -13.34
CA CYS A 244 -10.52 -6.23 -14.73
C CYS A 244 -11.80 -6.46 -15.54
N ARG A 245 -12.80 -7.10 -14.96
CA ARG A 245 -14.09 -7.36 -15.61
C ARG A 245 -14.84 -6.06 -15.91
N VAL A 246 -15.03 -5.20 -14.91
CA VAL A 246 -15.71 -3.90 -15.06
C VAL A 246 -14.96 -3.00 -16.03
N SER A 247 -13.63 -3.00 -16.02
CA SER A 247 -12.85 -2.20 -16.98
C SER A 247 -13.14 -2.58 -18.44
N SER A 248 -13.47 -3.84 -18.68
CA SER A 248 -13.83 -4.35 -20.01
C SER A 248 -15.31 -4.14 -20.33
N GLU A 249 -16.21 -4.40 -19.37
CA GLU A 249 -17.67 -4.19 -19.53
C GLU A 249 -18.00 -2.73 -19.81
N GLU A 250 -17.39 -1.83 -19.07
CA GLU A 250 -17.61 -0.38 -19.18
C GLU A 250 -16.76 0.31 -20.25
N GLN A 251 -15.91 -0.43 -20.96
CA GLN A 251 -15.06 0.11 -22.02
C GLN A 251 -14.24 1.32 -21.57
N VAL A 252 -13.66 1.27 -20.34
CA VAL A 252 -12.88 2.40 -19.81
C VAL A 252 -11.59 2.61 -20.61
N SER A 253 -11.12 3.84 -20.65
CA SER A 253 -9.84 4.21 -21.26
C SER A 253 -8.65 3.99 -20.31
N LEU A 254 -8.91 4.07 -18.99
CA LEU A 254 -7.89 3.99 -17.94
C LEU A 254 -8.45 3.34 -16.68
N ILE A 255 -7.64 2.53 -16.01
CA ILE A 255 -7.82 2.17 -14.60
C ILE A 255 -6.87 3.05 -13.79
N MET A 256 -7.40 3.85 -12.88
CA MET A 256 -6.59 4.67 -11.97
C MET A 256 -6.79 4.19 -10.55
N MET A 257 -5.73 3.92 -9.82
CA MET A 257 -5.82 3.39 -8.47
C MET A 257 -4.65 3.84 -7.59
N SER A 258 -4.88 3.79 -6.27
CA SER A 258 -3.83 4.03 -5.29
C SER A 258 -2.80 2.90 -5.31
N ARG A 259 -1.58 3.22 -4.88
CA ARG A 259 -0.49 2.24 -4.69
C ARG A 259 -0.87 1.15 -3.68
N PHE A 260 -1.64 1.49 -2.65
CA PHE A 260 -1.99 0.62 -1.53
C PHE A 260 -3.50 0.55 -1.31
N GLY A 261 -3.99 -0.61 -0.85
CA GLY A 261 -5.24 -0.72 -0.12
C GLY A 261 -5.01 -0.54 1.39
N LYS A 262 -6.11 -0.55 2.18
CA LYS A 262 -6.09 -0.28 3.62
C LYS A 262 -5.04 -1.09 4.39
N MET A 263 -5.04 -2.41 4.25
CA MET A 263 -4.14 -3.28 5.00
C MET A 263 -2.69 -3.20 4.53
N ASP A 264 -2.46 -3.08 3.21
CA ASP A 264 -1.12 -2.95 2.66
C ASP A 264 -0.46 -1.64 3.10
N TYR A 265 -1.24 -0.55 3.16
CA TYR A 265 -0.82 0.76 3.65
C TYR A 265 -0.40 0.72 5.12
N ILE A 266 -1.27 0.14 5.98
CA ILE A 266 -1.03 0.03 7.42
C ILE A 266 0.20 -0.86 7.70
N LYS A 267 0.39 -1.93 6.94
CA LYS A 267 1.53 -2.85 7.05
C LYS A 267 2.81 -2.32 6.37
N LYS A 268 2.76 -1.15 5.76
CA LYS A 268 3.87 -0.55 5.01
C LYS A 268 4.43 -1.46 3.90
N ILE A 269 3.56 -2.25 3.27
CA ILE A 269 3.94 -3.10 2.14
C ILE A 269 4.27 -2.19 0.94
N PRO A 270 5.39 -2.41 0.22
CA PRO A 270 5.83 -1.51 -0.85
C PRO A 270 4.82 -1.32 -1.99
N LEU A 271 3.98 -2.31 -2.26
CA LEU A 271 2.95 -2.28 -3.30
C LEU A 271 1.79 -3.20 -2.91
N GLY A 272 0.56 -2.69 -2.96
CA GLY A 272 -0.64 -3.46 -2.64
C GLY A 272 -0.86 -4.65 -3.58
N ASN A 273 -1.31 -5.78 -3.02
CA ASN A 273 -1.54 -7.01 -3.78
C ASN A 273 -2.52 -6.83 -4.94
N THR A 274 -3.62 -6.10 -4.73
CA THR A 274 -4.62 -5.85 -5.79
C THR A 274 -4.02 -4.95 -6.86
N THR A 275 -3.34 -3.87 -6.47
CA THR A 275 -2.68 -2.93 -7.40
C THR A 275 -1.62 -3.62 -8.23
N SER A 276 -0.78 -4.44 -7.59
CA SER A 276 0.24 -5.23 -8.28
C SER A 276 -0.37 -6.14 -9.37
N LYS A 277 -1.42 -6.90 -9.02
CA LYS A 277 -2.10 -7.80 -9.98
C LYS A 277 -2.77 -7.04 -11.11
N VAL A 278 -3.49 -5.95 -10.81
CA VAL A 278 -4.14 -5.12 -11.83
C VAL A 278 -3.10 -4.50 -12.76
N ALA A 279 -2.03 -3.91 -12.21
CA ALA A 279 -0.96 -3.31 -13.00
C ALA A 279 -0.21 -4.33 -13.87
N ARG A 280 -0.17 -5.61 -13.47
CA ARG A 280 0.47 -6.68 -14.26
C ARG A 280 -0.44 -7.27 -15.32
N GLU A 281 -1.73 -7.44 -15.04
CA GLU A 281 -2.62 -8.34 -15.79
C GLU A 281 -3.82 -7.67 -16.45
N ALA A 282 -4.20 -6.44 -16.06
CA ALA A 282 -5.31 -5.73 -16.70
C ALA A 282 -5.04 -5.50 -18.20
N LYS A 283 -6.08 -5.53 -19.01
CA LYS A 283 -6.00 -5.27 -20.46
C LYS A 283 -6.00 -3.77 -20.80
N LYS A 284 -6.42 -2.92 -19.87
CA LYS A 284 -6.48 -1.47 -20.02
C LYS A 284 -5.22 -0.82 -19.42
N PRO A 285 -4.83 0.37 -19.86
CA PRO A 285 -3.79 1.15 -19.19
C PRO A 285 -4.09 1.31 -17.71
N VAL A 286 -3.04 1.31 -16.87
CA VAL A 286 -3.17 1.43 -15.41
C VAL A 286 -2.29 2.56 -14.91
N LEU A 287 -2.90 3.57 -14.30
CA LEU A 287 -2.21 4.64 -13.61
C LEU A 287 -2.21 4.37 -12.11
N VAL A 288 -1.03 4.16 -11.56
CA VAL A 288 -0.82 3.97 -10.12
C VAL A 288 -0.39 5.29 -9.51
N ILE A 289 -1.21 5.79 -8.58
CA ILE A 289 -0.95 7.03 -7.85
C ILE A 289 -0.16 6.71 -6.58
N PHE A 290 0.95 7.39 -6.45
CA PHE A 290 1.83 7.32 -5.28
C PHE A 290 1.49 8.49 -4.36
N THR A 291 1.07 8.17 -3.15
CA THR A 291 0.80 9.12 -2.07
C THR A 291 1.79 8.84 -0.94
N ASP A 292 2.14 9.87 -0.19
CA ASP A 292 3.01 9.72 0.97
C ASP A 292 2.34 8.87 2.06
N ILE A 293 3.16 8.10 2.78
CA ILE A 293 2.68 7.28 3.89
C ILE A 293 2.76 8.11 5.16
N HIS A 294 1.64 8.67 5.57
CA HIS A 294 1.45 9.35 6.86
C HIS A 294 0.43 8.56 7.68
N LEU A 295 0.92 7.60 8.48
CA LEU A 295 0.07 6.81 9.35
C LEU A 295 -0.26 7.61 10.60
N ASP A 296 -1.56 7.74 10.88
CA ASP A 296 -2.02 8.16 12.19
C ASP A 296 -1.90 6.98 13.16
N ILE A 297 -1.08 7.15 14.20
CA ILE A 297 -0.84 6.13 15.23
C ILE A 297 -1.17 6.75 16.58
N HIS A 298 -2.27 6.33 17.16
CA HIS A 298 -2.69 6.78 18.46
C HIS A 298 -2.96 5.62 19.41
N VAL A 299 -2.86 5.87 20.71
CA VAL A 299 -3.19 4.93 21.77
C VAL A 299 -4.22 5.57 22.67
N ARG A 300 -5.21 4.79 23.07
CA ARG A 300 -6.23 5.24 24.03
C ARG A 300 -6.81 4.09 24.82
N GLU A 301 -7.43 4.43 25.93
CA GLU A 301 -8.30 3.52 26.67
C GLU A 301 -9.60 3.32 25.89
N LEU A 302 -10.09 2.08 25.86
CA LEU A 302 -11.37 1.74 25.25
C LEU A 302 -12.50 1.98 26.22
N SER A 303 -13.60 2.57 25.73
CA SER A 303 -14.87 2.53 26.46
C SER A 303 -15.43 1.09 26.49
N THR A 304 -16.30 0.80 27.44
CA THR A 304 -16.88 -0.56 27.58
C THR A 304 -17.62 -1.02 26.32
N GLY A 305 -18.26 -0.09 25.58
CA GLY A 305 -18.90 -0.38 24.29
C GLY A 305 -17.93 -0.72 23.16
N GLU A 306 -16.62 -0.47 23.35
CA GLU A 306 -15.57 -0.72 22.35
C GLU A 306 -14.72 -1.95 22.67
N PHE A 307 -15.01 -2.68 23.74
CA PHE A 307 -14.24 -3.86 24.15
C PHE A 307 -14.18 -4.95 23.09
N TYR A 308 -15.13 -4.97 22.15
CA TYR A 308 -15.10 -5.86 20.98
C TYR A 308 -13.83 -5.69 20.11
N PHE A 309 -13.18 -4.52 20.14
CA PHE A 309 -11.90 -4.33 19.45
C PHE A 309 -10.79 -5.21 20.05
N ALA A 310 -10.74 -5.27 21.37
CA ALA A 310 -9.78 -6.12 22.09
C ALA A 310 -10.12 -7.59 21.89
N GLU A 311 -11.37 -7.98 22.02
CA GLU A 311 -11.83 -9.36 21.85
C GLU A 311 -11.53 -9.88 20.43
N LYS A 312 -11.64 -9.03 19.42
CA LYS A 312 -11.25 -9.37 18.05
C LYS A 312 -9.75 -9.68 17.92
N ILE A 313 -8.90 -8.97 18.66
CA ILE A 313 -7.45 -9.21 18.70
C ILE A 313 -7.16 -10.49 19.52
N TRP A 314 -7.89 -10.72 20.60
CA TRP A 314 -7.72 -11.88 21.49
C TRP A 314 -8.32 -13.18 20.95
N ILE A 315 -9.01 -13.19 19.81
CA ILE A 315 -9.41 -14.43 19.13
C ILE A 315 -8.19 -15.35 18.92
N ASP A 316 -7.06 -14.74 18.52
CA ASP A 316 -5.79 -15.45 18.31
C ASP A 316 -4.96 -15.59 19.61
N TYR A 317 -5.48 -15.13 20.75
CA TYR A 317 -4.83 -15.18 22.05
C TYR A 317 -5.78 -15.73 23.10
N HIS A 318 -5.77 -17.06 23.27
CA HIS A 318 -6.55 -17.81 24.28
C HIS A 318 -8.05 -17.49 24.32
N GLN A 319 -8.62 -16.90 23.27
CA GLN A 319 -10.03 -16.46 23.21
C GLN A 319 -10.46 -15.66 24.45
N THR A 320 -9.56 -14.82 24.96
CA THR A 320 -9.78 -14.00 26.14
C THR A 320 -11.00 -13.09 25.93
N LYS A 321 -11.87 -13.01 26.95
CA LYS A 321 -13.02 -12.12 26.97
C LYS A 321 -12.80 -10.98 27.95
N SER A 322 -13.41 -9.84 27.65
CA SER A 322 -13.41 -8.66 28.48
C SER A 322 -14.53 -8.70 29.52
N ASP A 323 -14.32 -8.03 30.67
CA ASP A 323 -15.30 -7.83 31.73
C ASP A 323 -15.43 -6.31 32.01
N PRO A 324 -16.57 -5.69 31.63
CA PRO A 324 -16.78 -4.26 31.83
C PRO A 324 -16.72 -3.80 33.28
N GLY A 325 -16.90 -4.71 34.25
CA GLY A 325 -16.88 -4.38 35.69
C GLY A 325 -15.48 -4.31 36.29
N THR A 326 -14.49 -4.97 35.66
CA THR A 326 -13.13 -5.12 36.23
C THR A 326 -12.03 -4.67 35.32
N ASP A 327 -12.28 -4.60 34.01
CA ASP A 327 -11.23 -4.44 32.99
C ASP A 327 -11.12 -2.99 32.54
N ARG A 328 -9.89 -2.51 32.46
CA ARG A 328 -9.50 -1.32 31.71
C ARG A 328 -8.62 -1.77 30.55
N ILE A 329 -8.98 -1.40 29.33
CA ILE A 329 -8.32 -1.93 28.14
C ILE A 329 -7.76 -0.76 27.34
N PHE A 330 -6.47 -0.85 27.04
CA PHE A 330 -5.76 0.12 26.21
C PHE A 330 -5.45 -0.47 24.85
N CYS A 331 -5.65 0.32 23.80
CA CYS A 331 -5.48 -0.14 22.43
C CYS A 331 -4.69 0.88 21.61
N VAL A 332 -3.70 0.38 20.87
CA VAL A 332 -3.05 1.15 19.80
C VAL A 332 -3.84 0.95 18.52
N PHE A 333 -4.17 2.07 17.88
CA PHE A 333 -4.75 2.12 16.54
C PHE A 333 -3.71 2.62 15.55
N VAL A 334 -3.69 2.00 14.39
CA VAL A 334 -3.02 2.54 13.19
C VAL A 334 -4.12 2.88 12.21
N GLU A 335 -4.32 4.17 11.95
CA GLU A 335 -5.57 4.68 11.39
C GLU A 335 -6.75 4.20 12.29
N ASP A 336 -7.82 3.70 11.71
CA ASP A 336 -8.95 3.13 12.46
C ASP A 336 -8.79 1.63 12.79
N THR A 337 -7.59 1.07 12.64
CA THR A 337 -7.38 -0.38 12.81
C THR A 337 -6.71 -0.67 14.15
N PRO A 338 -7.36 -1.38 15.07
CA PRO A 338 -6.74 -1.82 16.31
C PRO A 338 -5.66 -2.84 16.03
N VAL A 339 -4.42 -2.63 16.53
CA VAL A 339 -3.26 -3.47 16.21
C VAL A 339 -2.57 -4.07 17.43
N SER A 340 -2.75 -3.46 18.60
CA SER A 340 -2.15 -3.92 19.86
C SER A 340 -3.05 -3.54 21.03
N VAL A 341 -3.21 -4.45 21.98
CA VAL A 341 -4.01 -4.27 23.18
C VAL A 341 -3.25 -4.71 24.42
N ALA A 342 -3.62 -4.12 25.55
CA ALA A 342 -3.23 -4.57 26.89
C ALA A 342 -4.41 -4.30 27.84
N ARG A 343 -4.61 -5.18 28.81
CA ARG A 343 -5.64 -5.07 29.81
C ARG A 343 -5.03 -4.87 31.19
N CYS A 344 -5.60 -3.96 31.97
CA CYS A 344 -5.44 -3.87 33.41
C CYS A 344 -6.73 -4.39 34.05
N LYS A 345 -6.63 -5.52 34.75
CA LYS A 345 -7.74 -6.16 35.44
C LYS A 345 -7.69 -5.83 36.92
N ARG A 346 -8.79 -5.32 37.45
CA ARG A 346 -8.94 -5.06 38.89
C ARG A 346 -9.33 -6.34 39.63
N HIS A 347 -8.55 -6.71 40.60
CA HIS A 347 -8.84 -7.75 41.60
C HIS A 347 -9.16 -7.14 42.96
N PRO A 348 -9.78 -7.87 43.90
CA PRO A 348 -10.04 -7.38 45.25
C PRO A 348 -8.81 -6.90 46.03
N ASP A 349 -7.64 -7.41 45.66
CA ASP A 349 -6.37 -7.21 46.36
C ASP A 349 -5.23 -6.67 45.48
N GLY A 350 -5.52 -6.24 44.26
CA GLY A 350 -4.51 -5.65 43.38
C GLY A 350 -4.94 -5.50 41.91
N TYR A 351 -4.02 -5.04 41.09
CA TYR A 351 -4.22 -4.83 39.64
C TYR A 351 -3.28 -5.73 38.84
N GLU A 352 -3.83 -6.52 37.96
CA GLU A 352 -3.10 -7.42 37.07
C GLU A 352 -3.05 -6.87 35.65
N ILE A 353 -1.87 -6.84 35.04
CA ILE A 353 -1.74 -6.60 33.62
C ILE A 353 -1.66 -7.93 32.89
N ASP A 354 -2.59 -8.15 31.97
CA ASP A 354 -2.63 -9.33 31.13
C ASP A 354 -3.16 -8.97 29.73
N GLY A 355 -3.43 -10.00 28.90
CA GLY A 355 -4.01 -9.79 27.57
C GLY A 355 -3.16 -8.91 26.64
N ILE A 356 -1.86 -8.81 26.91
CA ILE A 356 -0.96 -8.02 26.06
C ILE A 356 -0.74 -8.77 24.76
N PHE A 357 -1.31 -8.26 23.69
CA PHE A 357 -1.18 -8.89 22.39
C PHE A 357 -1.06 -7.86 21.26
N THR A 358 -0.12 -8.13 20.35
CA THR A 358 0.03 -7.38 19.08
C THR A 358 -0.08 -8.39 17.95
N TRP A 359 -0.94 -8.12 16.97
CA TRP A 359 -1.05 -8.96 15.78
C TRP A 359 0.31 -9.21 15.15
N LYS A 360 0.54 -10.44 14.71
CA LYS A 360 1.85 -10.92 14.23
C LYS A 360 2.47 -10.00 13.19
N GLU A 361 1.68 -9.54 12.26
CA GLU A 361 2.08 -8.66 11.17
C GLU A 361 2.41 -7.22 11.57
N PHE A 362 2.11 -6.84 12.82
CA PHE A 362 2.40 -5.52 13.39
C PHE A 362 3.49 -5.53 14.45
N ARG A 363 4.04 -6.71 14.76
CA ARG A 363 5.14 -6.84 15.73
C ARG A 363 6.40 -6.15 15.22
N GLY A 364 7.29 -5.78 16.12
CA GLY A 364 8.54 -5.08 15.79
C GLY A 364 8.40 -3.55 15.57
N ASN A 365 7.16 -2.99 15.60
CA ASN A 365 6.91 -1.56 15.41
C ASN A 365 6.78 -0.76 16.72
N GLY A 366 7.06 -1.38 17.87
CA GLY A 366 6.97 -0.71 19.18
C GLY A 366 5.53 -0.55 19.71
N TYR A 367 4.52 -1.13 19.08
CA TYR A 367 3.12 -0.95 19.48
C TYR A 367 2.81 -1.54 20.86
N ALA A 368 3.34 -2.71 21.20
CA ALA A 368 3.20 -3.28 22.55
C ALA A 368 3.72 -2.32 23.64
N ARG A 369 4.88 -1.69 23.41
CA ARG A 369 5.45 -0.70 24.33
C ARG A 369 4.51 0.51 24.48
N LYS A 370 3.99 1.04 23.38
CA LYS A 370 3.04 2.17 23.41
C LYS A 370 1.77 1.81 24.21
N THR A 371 1.23 0.61 23.99
CA THR A 371 0.01 0.16 24.68
C THR A 371 0.25 0.04 26.19
N ILE A 372 1.35 -0.60 26.57
CA ILE A 372 1.67 -0.82 27.99
C ILE A 372 2.02 0.51 28.68
N SER A 373 2.78 1.39 28.04
CA SER A 373 3.08 2.72 28.60
C SER A 373 1.80 3.52 28.87
N ALA A 374 0.88 3.55 27.90
CA ALA A 374 -0.41 4.24 28.10
C ALA A 374 -1.26 3.60 29.21
N LEU A 375 -1.21 2.27 29.33
CA LEU A 375 -1.88 1.56 30.43
C LEU A 375 -1.27 1.94 31.79
N ILE A 376 0.06 1.96 31.90
CA ILE A 376 0.78 2.36 33.12
C ILE A 376 0.39 3.78 33.50
N ASP A 377 0.41 4.73 32.55
CA ASP A 377 0.05 6.12 32.78
C ASP A 377 -1.42 6.25 33.20
N GLY A 378 -2.29 5.46 32.58
CA GLY A 378 -3.72 5.42 32.94
C GLY A 378 -4.02 4.79 34.29
N CYS A 379 -3.19 3.85 34.78
CA CYS A 379 -3.35 3.26 36.10
C CYS A 379 -2.77 4.11 37.23
N GLY A 380 -1.99 5.15 36.90
CA GLY A 380 -1.48 6.14 37.87
C GLY A 380 -0.61 5.52 38.96
N ASP A 381 -0.99 5.76 40.23
CA ASP A 381 -0.21 5.38 41.41
C ASP A 381 -0.47 3.95 41.90
N GLU A 382 -1.13 3.10 41.11
CA GLU A 382 -1.43 1.72 41.48
C GLU A 382 -0.21 0.80 41.30
N ILE A 383 -0.08 -0.17 42.21
CA ILE A 383 0.89 -1.24 42.06
C ILE A 383 0.33 -2.25 41.05
N LEU A 384 1.13 -2.51 40.00
CA LEU A 384 0.74 -3.38 38.90
C LEU A 384 1.52 -4.70 38.96
N TYR A 385 0.81 -5.82 38.81
CA TYR A 385 1.37 -7.16 38.80
C TYR A 385 1.16 -7.80 37.44
N MET A 386 2.04 -8.72 37.07
CA MET A 386 1.93 -9.47 35.81
C MET A 386 2.73 -10.77 35.84
N TYR A 387 2.47 -11.65 34.86
CA TYR A 387 3.31 -12.80 34.55
C TYR A 387 3.96 -12.58 33.18
N ALA A 388 5.29 -12.50 33.19
CA ALA A 388 6.06 -12.37 31.95
C ALA A 388 6.61 -13.74 31.55
N VAL A 389 6.43 -14.13 30.28
CA VAL A 389 7.23 -15.25 29.74
C VAL A 389 8.71 -14.87 29.76
N LEU A 390 9.59 -15.80 30.13
CA LEU A 390 11.02 -15.51 30.38
C LEU A 390 11.69 -14.68 29.30
N PRO A 391 11.47 -14.93 27.97
CA PRO A 391 12.08 -14.09 26.90
C PRO A 391 11.69 -12.61 26.93
N LEU A 392 10.58 -12.25 27.60
CA LEU A 392 10.07 -10.87 27.66
C LEU A 392 10.37 -10.17 29.00
N VAL A 393 11.01 -10.81 29.96
CA VAL A 393 11.35 -10.20 31.26
C VAL A 393 12.13 -8.89 31.08
N ASN A 394 13.18 -8.89 30.26
CA ASN A 394 13.97 -7.68 29.99
C ASN A 394 13.14 -6.58 29.32
N PHE A 395 12.20 -6.92 28.47
CA PHE A 395 11.29 -5.96 27.86
C PHE A 395 10.42 -5.27 28.91
N TYR A 396 9.82 -6.02 29.83
CA TYR A 396 8.99 -5.45 30.89
C TYR A 396 9.83 -4.72 31.95
N SER A 397 11.05 -5.20 32.25
CA SER A 397 11.96 -4.47 33.13
C SER A 397 12.30 -3.09 32.58
N SER A 398 12.40 -2.94 31.26
CA SER A 398 12.59 -1.63 30.62
C SER A 398 11.38 -0.68 30.74
N LEU A 399 10.25 -1.18 31.24
CA LEU A 399 9.02 -0.43 31.53
C LEU A 399 8.81 -0.24 33.05
N GLY A 400 9.81 -0.58 33.86
CA GLY A 400 9.80 -0.40 35.31
C GLY A 400 9.20 -1.55 36.11
N PHE A 401 9.01 -2.71 35.48
CA PHE A 401 8.62 -3.93 36.20
C PHE A 401 9.85 -4.64 36.75
N GLU A 402 9.76 -5.14 37.98
CA GLU A 402 10.81 -5.90 38.63
C GLU A 402 10.33 -7.32 38.88
N PRO A 403 11.19 -8.36 38.68
CA PRO A 403 10.88 -9.72 39.05
C PRO A 403 10.66 -9.81 40.55
N ILE A 404 9.64 -10.60 40.96
CA ILE A 404 9.31 -10.89 42.35
C ILE A 404 9.17 -12.40 42.56
N ARG A 405 9.10 -12.82 43.82
CA ARG A 405 8.77 -14.19 44.16
C ARG A 405 7.26 -14.40 44.12
N GLU A 406 6.82 -15.63 43.84
CA GLU A 406 5.38 -15.97 43.77
C GLU A 406 4.57 -15.56 45.01
N HIS A 407 5.16 -15.73 46.21
CA HIS A 407 4.48 -15.41 47.46
C HIS A 407 4.26 -13.91 47.69
N GLU A 408 4.93 -13.03 46.91
CA GLU A 408 4.75 -11.59 46.95
C GLU A 408 3.57 -11.12 46.08
N LEU A 409 2.98 -12.04 45.29
CA LEU A 409 1.76 -11.77 44.54
C LEU A 409 0.54 -11.67 45.47
N PRO A 410 -0.42 -10.75 45.22
CA PRO A 410 -1.73 -10.75 45.85
C PRO A 410 -2.41 -12.12 45.69
N THR A 411 -3.21 -12.51 46.67
CA THR A 411 -3.79 -13.89 46.77
C THR A 411 -4.63 -14.25 45.54
N THR A 412 -5.47 -13.32 45.06
CA THR A 412 -6.33 -13.56 43.88
C THR A 412 -5.52 -13.67 42.60
N ILE A 413 -4.48 -12.84 42.46
CA ILE A 413 -3.57 -12.87 41.31
C ILE A 413 -2.73 -14.13 41.33
N ARG A 414 -2.22 -14.56 42.50
CA ARG A 414 -1.47 -15.79 42.65
C ARG A 414 -2.27 -17.03 42.27
N GLY A 415 -3.56 -17.08 42.60
CA GLY A 415 -4.43 -18.17 42.14
C GLY A 415 -4.48 -18.33 40.62
N ARG A 416 -4.47 -17.23 39.90
CA ARG A 416 -4.38 -17.23 38.42
C ARG A 416 -3.01 -17.63 37.89
N TYR A 417 -1.94 -17.30 38.62
CA TYR A 417 -0.59 -17.74 38.28
C TYR A 417 -0.49 -19.25 38.27
N ALA A 418 -1.03 -19.96 39.27
CA ALA A 418 -1.06 -21.41 39.33
C ALA A 418 -1.80 -22.04 38.13
N TRP A 419 -2.90 -21.40 37.69
CA TRP A 419 -3.60 -21.79 36.48
C TRP A 419 -2.74 -21.55 35.21
N ALA A 420 -2.09 -20.40 35.07
CA ALA A 420 -1.22 -20.11 33.96
C ALA A 420 -0.05 -21.09 33.83
N MET A 421 0.54 -21.51 34.94
CA MET A 421 1.61 -22.54 34.97
C MET A 421 1.11 -23.91 34.51
N GLY A 422 -0.17 -24.26 34.78
CA GLY A 422 -0.76 -25.55 34.39
C GLY A 422 -1.21 -25.62 32.94
N ASP A 423 -1.80 -24.54 32.43
CA ASP A 423 -2.44 -24.52 31.09
C ASP A 423 -1.53 -24.01 29.96
N MET A 424 -0.49 -23.24 30.27
CA MET A 424 0.41 -22.66 29.25
C MET A 424 1.53 -23.62 28.81
N ASN A 425 1.32 -24.94 28.88
CA ASN A 425 2.22 -25.96 28.36
C ASN A 425 3.71 -25.56 28.36
N ALA A 426 4.35 -25.59 29.54
CA ALA A 426 5.81 -25.40 29.73
C ALA A 426 6.37 -23.99 29.32
N ALA A 427 5.59 -22.94 29.26
CA ALA A 427 6.16 -21.61 29.21
C ALA A 427 6.60 -21.20 30.62
N ASP A 428 7.91 -21.26 30.91
CA ASP A 428 8.44 -20.68 32.14
C ASP A 428 8.03 -19.20 32.21
N VAL A 429 7.29 -18.85 33.26
CA VAL A 429 6.82 -17.47 33.51
C VAL A 429 7.44 -16.91 34.75
N CYS A 430 7.70 -15.61 34.75
CA CYS A 430 8.26 -14.87 35.87
C CYS A 430 7.21 -13.88 36.38
N PRO A 431 6.80 -13.96 37.66
CA PRO A 431 5.97 -12.92 38.25
C PRO A 431 6.76 -11.63 38.39
N MET A 432 6.11 -10.54 38.04
CA MET A 432 6.72 -9.20 38.08
C MET A 432 5.76 -8.21 38.72
N LYS A 433 6.31 -7.17 39.36
CA LYS A 433 5.56 -6.03 39.86
C LYS A 433 6.16 -4.71 39.40
N ARG A 434 5.34 -3.70 39.27
CA ARG A 434 5.75 -2.32 39.09
C ARG A 434 5.17 -1.48 40.22
N VAL A 435 6.03 -0.79 40.94
CA VAL A 435 5.64 0.20 41.94
C VAL A 435 5.69 1.57 41.30
N PRO A 436 4.71 2.45 41.50
CA PRO A 436 4.75 3.80 41.00
C PRO A 436 6.00 4.54 41.48
N VAL A 437 6.64 5.28 40.58
CA VAL A 437 7.70 6.22 40.97
C VAL A 437 7.01 7.46 41.52
N LEU A 438 6.96 7.57 42.85
CA LEU A 438 6.50 8.82 43.49
C LEU A 438 7.50 9.92 43.10
N GLU A 439 7.11 10.80 42.19
CA GLU A 439 7.87 12.04 42.00
C GLU A 439 7.89 12.78 43.34
N LYS A 440 9.07 12.93 43.92
CA LYS A 440 9.25 13.83 45.07
C LYS A 440 8.89 15.22 44.55
N LYS A 441 7.69 15.68 44.99
CA LYS A 441 7.26 17.08 44.86
C LYS A 441 8.22 18.01 45.60
#